data_f83e3a936e4857745adab1ea8eb2554e
#
_entry.id   f83e3a936e4857745adab1ea8eb2554e
#
_cell.length_a   1.000
_cell.length_b   1.000
_cell.length_c   1.000
_cell.angle_alpha   90.00
_cell.angle_beta   90.00
_cell.angle_gamma   90.00
#
_symmetry.space_group_name_H-M   'P 1'
#
loop_
_entity.id
_entity.type
_entity.pdbx_description
1 polymer ?
#
loop_
_entity_poly.entity_id
_entity_poly.type
_entity_poly.pdbx_seq_one_letter_code
_entity_poly.pdbx_strand_id
1 'polypeptide(L)'
;MSITGLGDLAKWLEMAQSVVAIIGLPVLILTLLMIWRQAKYAHHTAMSQVYQNTANGFAALQIYFVDHPEYRPYFYDGKSIDTSNAEYVRVAAIAEFWLHAVHNLTIHRRYMGEYPWYVWERSLRDVYNKSPILQHFLYEHPHWYTDEVHRTLTGRAPAEGA
;
A
#
# COMPACT_ATOMS: atom_id res chain seq x y z
N MET A 1 70.51 12.21 -5.99
CA MET A 1 69.23 11.70 -5.36
C MET A 1 69.42 10.22 -5.12
N SER A 2 69.60 9.80 -3.87
CA SER A 2 70.05 8.48 -3.49
C SER A 2 68.93 7.42 -3.64
N ILE A 3 69.28 6.31 -4.24
CA ILE A 3 68.49 5.10 -4.51
C ILE A 3 67.86 4.52 -3.22
N THR A 4 68.38 4.84 -2.06
CA THR A 4 67.87 4.45 -0.70
C THR A 4 66.49 5.00 -0.39
N GLY A 5 66.13 6.21 -0.82
CA GLY A 5 64.82 6.82 -0.55
C GLY A 5 63.67 6.17 -1.29
N LEU A 6 63.88 5.57 -2.45
CA LEU A 6 62.84 4.87 -3.21
C LEU A 6 62.45 3.52 -2.58
N GLY A 7 63.44 2.81 -1.98
CA GLY A 7 63.18 1.55 -1.27
C GLY A 7 62.39 1.72 0.02
N ASP A 8 62.62 2.82 0.73
CA ASP A 8 61.88 3.14 1.95
C ASP A 8 60.44 3.56 1.63
N LEU A 9 60.21 4.33 0.57
CA LEU A 9 58.87 4.69 0.07
C LEU A 9 58.05 3.45 -0.31
N ALA A 10 58.67 2.47 -0.99
CA ALA A 10 57.97 1.24 -1.36
C ALA A 10 57.50 0.44 -0.13
N LYS A 11 58.38 0.32 0.90
CA LYS A 11 58.02 -0.36 2.16
C LYS A 11 56.91 0.36 2.92
N TRP A 12 56.91 1.70 2.94
CA TRP A 12 55.83 2.48 3.54
C TRP A 12 54.49 2.29 2.81
N LEU A 13 54.51 2.21 1.49
CA LEU A 13 53.30 1.94 0.69
C LEU A 13 52.74 0.53 0.94
N GLU A 14 53.61 -0.50 1.02
CA GLU A 14 53.19 -1.87 1.35
C GLU A 14 52.59 -1.97 2.76
N MET A 15 53.22 -1.31 3.77
CA MET A 15 52.67 -1.28 5.12
C MET A 15 51.34 -0.54 5.17
N ALA A 16 51.22 0.60 4.50
CA ALA A 16 49.98 1.33 4.42
C ALA A 16 48.87 0.52 3.76
N GLN A 17 49.17 -0.19 2.68
CA GLN A 17 48.24 -1.06 1.96
C GLN A 17 47.78 -2.22 2.85
N SER A 18 48.66 -2.83 3.61
CA SER A 18 48.31 -3.90 4.56
C SER A 18 47.42 -3.41 5.71
N VAL A 19 47.71 -2.22 6.27
CA VAL A 19 46.89 -1.61 7.34
C VAL A 19 45.49 -1.26 6.81
N VAL A 20 45.42 -0.68 5.61
CA VAL A 20 44.13 -0.38 4.96
C VAL A 20 43.31 -1.65 4.72
N ALA A 21 43.93 -2.74 4.29
CA ALA A 21 43.24 -4.01 4.08
C ALA A 21 42.74 -4.63 5.39
N ILE A 22 43.54 -4.58 6.46
CA ILE A 22 43.18 -5.15 7.78
C ILE A 22 42.05 -4.38 8.44
N ILE A 23 42.02 -3.05 8.32
CA ILE A 23 40.96 -2.21 8.93
C ILE A 23 39.78 -2.04 7.99
N GLY A 24 40.02 -1.90 6.69
CA GLY A 24 38.98 -1.63 5.69
C GLY A 24 37.98 -2.76 5.55
N LEU A 25 38.43 -4.03 5.58
CA LEU A 25 37.53 -5.17 5.44
C LEU A 25 36.51 -5.28 6.61
N PRO A 26 36.91 -5.21 7.89
CA PRO A 26 35.94 -5.19 9.01
C PRO A 26 35.02 -4.00 8.95
N VAL A 27 35.50 -2.80 8.61
CA VAL A 27 34.65 -1.61 8.47
C VAL A 27 33.62 -1.79 7.36
N LEU A 28 34.00 -2.37 6.23
CA LEU A 28 33.10 -2.67 5.13
C LEU A 28 32.05 -3.69 5.53
N ILE A 29 32.43 -4.76 6.23
CA ILE A 29 31.47 -5.76 6.73
C ILE A 29 30.48 -5.12 7.72
N LEU A 30 30.96 -4.32 8.68
CA LEU A 30 30.10 -3.60 9.63
C LEU A 30 29.14 -2.66 8.91
N THR A 31 29.62 -1.92 7.91
CA THR A 31 28.81 -1.02 7.11
C THR A 31 27.71 -1.78 6.36
N LEU A 32 28.03 -2.91 5.74
CA LEU A 32 27.05 -3.76 5.06
C LEU A 32 26.00 -4.32 6.03
N LEU A 33 26.41 -4.75 7.22
CA LEU A 33 25.48 -5.22 8.25
C LEU A 33 24.57 -4.09 8.73
N MET A 34 25.08 -2.87 8.89
CA MET A 34 24.26 -1.71 9.26
C MET A 34 23.27 -1.36 8.16
N ILE A 35 23.70 -1.34 6.88
CA ILE A 35 22.82 -1.08 5.73
C ILE A 35 21.74 -2.16 5.66
N TRP A 36 22.08 -3.42 5.82
CA TRP A 36 21.11 -4.51 5.81
C TRP A 36 20.06 -4.35 6.94
N ARG A 37 20.51 -4.02 8.16
CA ARG A 37 19.59 -3.74 9.28
C ARG A 37 18.69 -2.54 8.97
N GLN A 38 19.25 -1.44 8.47
CA GLN A 38 18.48 -0.25 8.10
C GLN A 38 17.42 -0.56 7.03
N ALA A 39 17.80 -1.34 5.99
CA ALA A 39 16.87 -1.77 4.94
C ALA A 39 15.73 -2.61 5.51
N LYS A 40 16.00 -3.51 6.47
CA LYS A 40 14.97 -4.30 7.14
C LYS A 40 14.03 -3.42 7.96
N TYR A 41 14.54 -2.46 8.74
CA TYR A 41 13.71 -1.51 9.49
C TYR A 41 12.88 -0.61 8.58
N ALA A 42 13.49 -0.08 7.50
CA ALA A 42 12.79 0.73 6.51
C ALA A 42 11.63 -0.02 5.87
N HIS A 43 11.81 -1.31 5.55
CA HIS A 43 10.76 -2.16 5.02
C HIS A 43 9.58 -2.31 6.00
N HIS A 44 9.83 -2.60 7.28
CA HIS A 44 8.78 -2.68 8.29
C HIS A 44 8.03 -1.36 8.50
N THR A 45 8.76 -0.24 8.50
CA THR A 45 8.17 1.10 8.62
C THR A 45 7.28 1.42 7.42
N ALA A 46 7.74 1.12 6.20
CA ALA A 46 6.95 1.32 4.98
C ALA A 46 5.65 0.50 5.00
N MET A 47 5.70 -0.76 5.45
CA MET A 47 4.49 -1.60 5.61
C MET A 47 3.49 -1.00 6.59
N SER A 48 3.97 -0.52 7.74
CA SER A 48 3.11 0.13 8.75
C SER A 48 2.46 1.40 8.20
N GLN A 49 3.19 2.20 7.44
CA GLN A 49 2.67 3.42 6.80
C GLN A 49 1.59 3.11 5.76
N VAL A 50 1.80 2.08 4.93
CA VAL A 50 0.80 1.62 3.96
C VAL A 50 -0.50 1.22 4.66
N TYR A 51 -0.41 0.44 5.72
CA TYR A 51 -1.58 0.06 6.51
C TYR A 51 -2.30 1.26 7.11
N GLN A 52 -1.55 2.19 7.73
CA GLN A 52 -2.12 3.39 8.33
C GLN A 52 -2.79 4.29 7.29
N ASN A 53 -2.17 4.49 6.13
CA ASN A 53 -2.75 5.31 5.06
C ASN A 53 -4.06 4.71 4.53
N THR A 54 -4.12 3.40 4.39
CA THR A 54 -5.34 2.70 3.97
C THR A 54 -6.43 2.79 5.04
N ALA A 55 -6.08 2.54 6.30
CA ALA A 55 -7.01 2.67 7.43
C ALA A 55 -7.55 4.11 7.55
N ASN A 56 -6.71 5.12 7.33
CA ASN A 56 -7.11 6.53 7.34
C ASN A 56 -8.13 6.84 6.23
N GLY A 57 -8.03 6.23 5.05
CA GLY A 57 -9.02 6.38 3.98
C GLY A 57 -10.40 5.92 4.42
N PHE A 58 -10.51 4.74 5.02
CA PHE A 58 -11.79 4.24 5.56
C PHE A 58 -12.26 5.04 6.77
N ALA A 59 -11.35 5.50 7.65
CA ALA A 59 -11.70 6.35 8.77
C ALA A 59 -12.29 7.69 8.30
N ALA A 60 -11.74 8.29 7.25
CA ALA A 60 -12.28 9.51 6.65
C ALA A 60 -13.72 9.32 6.17
N LEU A 61 -14.04 8.18 5.53
CA LEU A 61 -15.41 7.84 5.16
C LEU A 61 -16.33 7.69 6.38
N GLN A 62 -15.85 7.05 7.44
CA GLN A 62 -16.65 6.89 8.65
C GLN A 62 -16.94 8.23 9.31
N ILE A 63 -15.96 9.14 9.39
CA ILE A 63 -16.14 10.50 9.89
C ILE A 63 -17.15 11.24 9.02
N TYR A 64 -17.02 11.14 7.69
CA TYR A 64 -17.97 11.75 6.76
C TYR A 64 -19.41 11.27 7.00
N PHE A 65 -19.62 9.97 7.27
CA PHE A 65 -20.94 9.45 7.59
C PHE A 65 -21.46 9.82 8.99
N VAL A 66 -20.57 10.20 9.91
CA VAL A 66 -20.97 10.78 11.20
C VAL A 66 -21.48 12.20 11.00
N ASP A 67 -20.78 12.99 10.18
CA ASP A 67 -21.16 14.38 9.89
C ASP A 67 -22.37 14.46 8.93
N HIS A 68 -22.53 13.46 8.06
CA HIS A 68 -23.57 13.37 7.04
C HIS A 68 -24.29 12.01 7.10
N PRO A 69 -25.06 11.73 8.17
CA PRO A 69 -25.69 10.43 8.38
C PRO A 69 -26.73 10.06 7.32
N GLU A 70 -27.26 11.04 6.57
CA GLU A 70 -28.23 10.85 5.49
C GLU A 70 -27.68 10.05 4.31
N TYR A 71 -26.32 10.01 4.11
CA TYR A 71 -25.70 9.24 3.03
C TYR A 71 -25.37 7.80 3.43
N ARG A 72 -25.22 7.51 4.72
CA ARG A 72 -24.86 6.18 5.21
C ARG A 72 -25.81 5.07 4.73
N PRO A 73 -27.13 5.25 4.65
CA PRO A 73 -28.06 4.21 4.20
C PRO A 73 -27.82 3.70 2.78
N TYR A 74 -27.23 4.51 1.89
CA TYR A 74 -26.91 4.08 0.53
C TYR A 74 -25.76 3.04 0.48
N PHE A 75 -24.96 2.95 1.55
CA PHE A 75 -23.82 2.05 1.63
C PHE A 75 -24.04 0.85 2.55
N TYR A 76 -24.86 1.01 3.61
CA TYR A 76 -24.99 -0.01 4.65
C TYR A 76 -26.40 -0.60 4.78
N ASP A 77 -27.42 0.11 4.33
CA ASP A 77 -28.81 -0.25 4.59
C ASP A 77 -29.64 -0.53 3.31
N GLY A 78 -28.95 -0.69 2.17
CA GLY A 78 -29.57 -1.09 0.90
C GLY A 78 -30.40 0.00 0.21
N LYS A 79 -30.28 1.26 0.62
CA LYS A 79 -31.01 2.36 0.00
C LYS A 79 -30.51 2.58 -1.43
N SER A 80 -31.40 2.58 -2.41
CA SER A 80 -31.10 2.94 -3.80
C SER A 80 -31.26 4.44 -4.04
N ILE A 81 -30.63 4.93 -5.10
CA ILE A 81 -30.77 6.31 -5.57
C ILE A 81 -30.93 6.31 -7.09
N ASP A 82 -31.85 7.12 -7.58
CA ASP A 82 -32.04 7.30 -9.02
C ASP A 82 -31.05 8.35 -9.56
N THR A 83 -30.60 8.18 -10.80
CA THR A 83 -29.67 9.11 -11.47
C THR A 83 -30.24 10.52 -11.65
N SER A 84 -31.58 10.67 -11.68
CA SER A 84 -32.28 11.95 -11.74
C SER A 84 -32.32 12.70 -10.41
N ASN A 85 -31.93 12.04 -9.30
CA ASN A 85 -31.92 12.66 -7.98
C ASN A 85 -30.79 13.69 -7.85
N ALA A 86 -31.08 14.86 -7.28
CA ALA A 86 -30.08 15.93 -7.11
C ALA A 86 -28.85 15.49 -6.26
N GLU A 87 -29.04 14.53 -5.35
CA GLU A 87 -27.96 14.00 -4.51
C GLU A 87 -27.16 12.87 -5.19
N TYR A 88 -27.58 12.39 -6.37
CA TYR A 88 -26.93 11.28 -7.05
C TYR A 88 -25.43 11.51 -7.25
N VAL A 89 -25.03 12.69 -7.75
CA VAL A 89 -23.62 13.01 -8.01
C VAL A 89 -22.78 12.92 -6.74
N ARG A 90 -23.33 13.37 -5.61
CA ARG A 90 -22.63 13.29 -4.32
C ARG A 90 -22.49 11.86 -3.82
N VAL A 91 -23.58 11.07 -3.90
CA VAL A 91 -23.57 9.66 -3.50
C VAL A 91 -22.64 8.84 -4.40
N ALA A 92 -22.63 9.10 -5.71
CA ALA A 92 -21.71 8.48 -6.66
C ALA A 92 -20.25 8.82 -6.36
N ALA A 93 -19.93 10.08 -6.03
CA ALA A 93 -18.59 10.48 -5.64
C ALA A 93 -18.09 9.78 -4.35
N ILE A 94 -19.00 9.56 -3.39
CA ILE A 94 -18.68 8.78 -2.18
C ILE A 94 -18.44 7.31 -2.55
N ALA A 95 -19.21 6.74 -3.49
CA ALA A 95 -19.03 5.37 -3.97
C ALA A 95 -17.69 5.21 -4.68
N GLU A 96 -17.32 6.15 -5.54
CA GLU A 96 -16.01 6.20 -6.19
C GLU A 96 -14.88 6.23 -5.15
N PHE A 97 -14.97 7.11 -4.17
CA PHE A 97 -13.97 7.20 -3.10
C PHE A 97 -13.85 5.88 -2.32
N TRP A 98 -14.98 5.23 -1.99
CA TRP A 98 -14.99 3.94 -1.30
C TRP A 98 -14.31 2.86 -2.14
N LEU A 99 -14.63 2.75 -3.42
CA LEU A 99 -14.02 1.79 -4.35
C LEU A 99 -12.53 2.04 -4.54
N HIS A 100 -12.08 3.31 -4.60
CA HIS A 100 -10.66 3.66 -4.62
C HIS A 100 -9.95 3.25 -3.33
N ALA A 101 -10.58 3.41 -2.16
CA ALA A 101 -10.01 2.93 -0.90
C ALA A 101 -9.84 1.41 -0.90
N VAL A 102 -10.81 0.66 -1.43
CA VAL A 102 -10.72 -0.80 -1.63
C VAL A 102 -9.60 -1.15 -2.61
N HIS A 103 -9.50 -0.42 -3.73
CA HIS A 103 -8.44 -0.63 -4.73
C HIS A 103 -7.06 -0.47 -4.10
N ASN A 104 -6.83 0.61 -3.35
CA ASN A 104 -5.57 0.82 -2.64
C ASN A 104 -5.30 -0.30 -1.62
N LEU A 105 -6.31 -0.74 -0.88
CA LEU A 105 -6.18 -1.84 0.06
C LEU A 105 -5.78 -3.15 -0.62
N THR A 106 -6.38 -3.48 -1.77
CA THR A 106 -6.09 -4.72 -2.52
C THR A 106 -4.69 -4.70 -3.13
N ILE A 107 -4.24 -3.58 -3.72
CA ILE A 107 -2.88 -3.43 -4.25
C ILE A 107 -1.84 -3.66 -3.15
N HIS A 108 -2.11 -3.14 -1.97
CA HIS A 108 -1.18 -3.21 -0.84
C HIS A 108 -1.33 -4.48 0.02
N ARG A 109 -2.27 -5.37 -0.31
CA ARG A 109 -2.53 -6.63 0.41
C ARG A 109 -1.25 -7.41 0.72
N ARG A 110 -0.34 -7.55 -0.26
CA ARG A 110 0.93 -8.26 -0.13
C ARG A 110 1.87 -7.66 0.93
N TYR A 111 1.68 -6.39 1.28
CA TYR A 111 2.48 -5.68 2.28
C TYR A 111 1.84 -5.68 3.66
N MET A 112 0.62 -6.20 3.81
CA MET A 112 -0.09 -6.20 5.09
C MET A 112 0.36 -7.32 6.05
N GLY A 113 1.25 -8.22 5.60
CA GLY A 113 1.88 -9.25 6.42
C GLY A 113 0.89 -10.21 7.08
N GLU A 114 0.99 -10.35 8.40
CA GLU A 114 0.18 -11.27 9.20
C GLU A 114 -1.24 -10.78 9.49
N TYR A 115 -1.62 -9.58 9.04
CA TYR A 115 -2.98 -9.08 9.25
C TYR A 115 -3.99 -9.99 8.54
N PRO A 116 -5.07 -10.37 9.21
CA PRO A 116 -6.02 -11.33 8.69
C PRO A 116 -6.83 -10.72 7.55
N TRP A 117 -6.35 -10.90 6.31
CA TRP A 117 -7.01 -10.42 5.10
C TRP A 117 -8.47 -10.82 5.00
N TYR A 118 -8.81 -12.04 5.46
CA TYR A 118 -10.18 -12.55 5.41
C TYR A 118 -11.20 -11.67 6.16
N VAL A 119 -10.75 -10.95 7.19
CA VAL A 119 -11.63 -10.02 7.94
C VAL A 119 -11.97 -8.82 7.06
N TRP A 120 -10.97 -8.25 6.39
CA TRP A 120 -11.18 -7.16 5.44
C TRP A 120 -12.08 -7.59 4.28
N GLU A 121 -11.74 -8.70 3.64
CA GLU A 121 -12.49 -9.24 2.50
C GLU A 121 -13.97 -9.46 2.84
N ARG A 122 -14.24 -10.07 4.00
CA ARG A 122 -15.60 -10.29 4.47
C ARG A 122 -16.36 -8.98 4.70
N SER A 123 -15.74 -8.02 5.38
CA SER A 123 -16.34 -6.72 5.68
C SER A 123 -16.62 -5.91 4.40
N LEU A 124 -15.65 -5.87 3.48
CA LEU A 124 -15.80 -5.17 2.20
C LEU A 124 -16.90 -5.77 1.35
N ARG A 125 -16.96 -7.10 1.27
CA ARG A 125 -18.00 -7.83 0.54
C ARG A 125 -19.38 -7.62 1.15
N ASP A 126 -19.49 -7.57 2.48
CA ASP A 126 -20.75 -7.31 3.16
C ASP A 126 -21.30 -5.91 2.83
N VAL A 127 -20.44 -4.89 2.87
CA VAL A 127 -20.82 -3.52 2.49
C VAL A 127 -21.20 -3.46 1.00
N TYR A 128 -20.40 -4.03 0.11
CA TYR A 128 -20.65 -4.05 -1.33
C TYR A 128 -21.99 -4.72 -1.65
N ASN A 129 -22.29 -5.87 -1.05
CA ASN A 129 -23.53 -6.61 -1.30
C ASN A 129 -24.78 -5.86 -0.81
N LYS A 130 -24.64 -5.00 0.21
CA LYS A 130 -25.71 -4.17 0.73
C LYS A 130 -25.91 -2.86 -0.02
N SER A 131 -24.95 -2.45 -0.84
CA SER A 131 -24.94 -1.12 -1.47
C SER A 131 -25.25 -1.18 -2.97
N PRO A 132 -26.49 -0.85 -3.40
CA PRO A 132 -26.82 -0.78 -4.83
C PRO A 132 -25.93 0.19 -5.61
N ILE A 133 -25.55 1.32 -4.99
CA ILE A 133 -24.72 2.33 -5.67
C ILE A 133 -23.28 1.82 -5.92
N LEU A 134 -22.68 1.06 -4.99
CA LEU A 134 -21.36 0.47 -5.20
C LEU A 134 -21.38 -0.57 -6.31
N GLN A 135 -22.44 -1.40 -6.36
CA GLN A 135 -22.62 -2.42 -7.40
C GLN A 135 -22.78 -1.76 -8.77
N HIS A 136 -23.62 -0.74 -8.85
CA HIS A 136 -23.87 0.02 -10.08
C HIS A 136 -22.58 0.72 -10.55
N PHE A 137 -21.88 1.42 -9.68
CA PHE A 137 -20.66 2.15 -10.03
C PHE A 137 -19.55 1.22 -10.52
N LEU A 138 -19.34 0.08 -9.84
CA LEU A 138 -18.35 -0.93 -10.28
C LEU A 138 -18.72 -1.55 -11.63
N TYR A 139 -20.02 -1.75 -11.89
CA TYR A 139 -20.52 -2.28 -13.16
C TYR A 139 -20.34 -1.29 -14.31
N GLU A 140 -20.56 0.01 -14.09
CA GLU A 140 -20.38 1.04 -15.11
C GLU A 140 -18.90 1.33 -15.42
N HIS A 141 -18.01 1.09 -14.47
CA HIS A 141 -16.58 1.40 -14.59
C HIS A 141 -15.67 0.19 -14.32
N PRO A 142 -15.87 -0.95 -15.02
CA PRO A 142 -15.15 -2.19 -14.73
C PRO A 142 -13.65 -2.06 -14.96
N HIS A 143 -13.21 -1.22 -15.91
CA HIS A 143 -11.79 -1.04 -16.24
C HIS A 143 -11.04 -0.06 -15.32
N TRP A 144 -11.72 0.60 -14.39
CA TRP A 144 -11.08 1.51 -13.42
C TRP A 144 -10.45 0.74 -12.27
N TYR A 145 -10.83 -0.53 -12.10
CA TYR A 145 -10.44 -1.36 -10.97
C TYR A 145 -9.77 -2.65 -11.43
N THR A 146 -8.82 -3.13 -10.64
CA THR A 146 -8.12 -4.39 -10.94
C THR A 146 -9.02 -5.60 -10.73
N ASP A 147 -8.67 -6.72 -11.39
CA ASP A 147 -9.34 -8.01 -11.19
C ASP A 147 -9.36 -8.45 -9.72
N GLU A 148 -8.38 -8.01 -8.93
CA GLU A 148 -8.33 -8.29 -7.50
C GLU A 148 -9.46 -7.59 -6.74
N VAL A 149 -9.80 -6.34 -7.10
CA VAL A 149 -10.96 -5.62 -6.55
C VAL A 149 -12.25 -6.37 -6.88
N HIS A 150 -12.43 -6.75 -8.14
CA HIS A 150 -13.59 -7.51 -8.58
C HIS A 150 -13.71 -8.83 -7.81
N ARG A 151 -12.65 -9.62 -7.73
CA ARG A 151 -12.62 -10.88 -6.95
C ARG A 151 -12.91 -10.67 -5.46
N THR A 152 -12.35 -9.63 -4.87
CA THR A 152 -12.56 -9.31 -3.45
C THR A 152 -14.02 -8.97 -3.17
N LEU A 153 -14.66 -8.17 -4.02
CA LEU A 153 -16.03 -7.69 -3.80
C LEU A 153 -17.09 -8.69 -4.26
N THR A 154 -16.93 -9.26 -5.45
CA THR A 154 -17.96 -10.12 -6.07
C THR A 154 -17.72 -11.62 -5.84
N GLY A 155 -16.51 -12.01 -5.42
CA GLY A 155 -16.07 -13.40 -5.35
C GLY A 155 -15.73 -14.01 -6.71
N ARG A 156 -15.74 -13.23 -7.81
CA ARG A 156 -15.48 -13.68 -9.19
C ARG A 156 -14.51 -12.72 -9.86
N ALA A 157 -13.70 -13.21 -10.81
CA ALA A 157 -12.99 -12.36 -11.74
C ALA A 157 -13.98 -11.69 -12.70
N PRO A 158 -13.68 -10.47 -13.23
CA PRO A 158 -14.49 -9.88 -14.28
C PRO A 158 -14.56 -10.84 -15.47
N ALA A 159 -15.70 -10.85 -16.19
CA ALA A 159 -15.82 -11.60 -17.43
C ALA A 159 -14.83 -11.02 -18.44
N GLU A 160 -13.96 -11.85 -19.01
CA GLU A 160 -13.08 -11.43 -20.10
C GLU A 160 -13.94 -10.97 -21.28
N GLY A 161 -13.91 -9.68 -21.61
CA GLY A 161 -14.54 -9.14 -22.81
C GLY A 161 -15.79 -8.26 -22.62
N ALA A 162 -16.01 -7.66 -21.44
CA ALA A 162 -17.05 -6.64 -21.29
C ALA A 162 -16.53 -5.23 -21.62
#